data_1f614c0259ae144f881abc84878df31c
#
_entry.id   1f614c0259ae144f881abc84878df31c
#
_cell.length_a   1.000
_cell.length_b   1.000
_cell.length_c   1.000
_cell.angle_alpha   90.00
_cell.angle_beta   90.00
_cell.angle_gamma   90.00
#
_symmetry.space_group_name_H-M   'P 1'
#
loop_
_entity.id
_entity.type
_entity.pdbx_description
1 polymer ?
#
loop_
_entity_poly.entity_id
_entity_poly.type
_entity_poly.pdbx_seq_one_letter_code
_entity_poly.pdbx_strand_id
1 'polypeptide(L)'
;MPVTGETKVIDTILNRRSVREFTDKPVSKEDINTILSAGHWAPSGLNNQPWRFIVIRNRETIHKLSECTHYSGIVAGAPLLIAAFLDTEHTYNRTKDVQAIGAAIQNMLLSSCELGLGGVWLGEILNQSEKVYSILDCSSKLELMAVLAIGEPVPKERTSTRKPLSEIVFDEKYGQKWEEST
;
A
#
# COMPACT_ATOMS: atom_id res chain seq x y z
N MET A 1 2.12 -24.31 -15.82
CA MET A 1 0.95 -25.09 -15.40
C MET A 1 -0.27 -24.22 -15.58
N PRO A 2 -1.36 -24.67 -16.23
CA PRO A 2 -2.56 -23.85 -16.37
C PRO A 2 -3.20 -23.72 -14.97
N VAL A 3 -3.43 -22.52 -14.52
CA VAL A 3 -4.19 -22.23 -13.30
C VAL A 3 -5.66 -22.45 -13.65
N THR A 4 -6.16 -23.66 -13.41
CA THR A 4 -7.58 -23.97 -13.42
C THR A 4 -8.13 -23.69 -12.02
N GLY A 5 -8.53 -22.47 -11.75
CA GLY A 5 -9.18 -22.03 -10.52
C GLY A 5 -9.73 -20.64 -10.73
N GLU A 6 -10.87 -20.35 -10.15
CA GLU A 6 -11.50 -19.02 -10.16
C GLU A 6 -10.44 -17.93 -9.99
N THR A 7 -10.53 -16.87 -10.78
CA THR A 7 -9.53 -15.80 -10.86
C THR A 7 -9.60 -14.88 -9.62
N LYS A 8 -9.32 -15.42 -8.43
CA LYS A 8 -9.33 -14.67 -7.14
C LYS A 8 -8.57 -13.36 -7.20
N VAL A 9 -7.48 -13.29 -7.98
CA VAL A 9 -6.67 -12.08 -8.12
C VAL A 9 -7.46 -10.95 -8.77
N ILE A 10 -8.19 -11.20 -9.86
CA ILE A 10 -9.01 -10.19 -10.53
C ILE A 10 -10.11 -9.70 -9.60
N ASP A 11 -10.80 -10.62 -8.94
CA ASP A 11 -11.87 -10.29 -7.99
C ASP A 11 -11.32 -9.44 -6.83
N THR A 12 -10.16 -9.78 -6.29
CA THR A 12 -9.52 -9.02 -5.23
C THR A 12 -9.15 -7.60 -5.70
N ILE A 13 -8.62 -7.46 -6.92
CA ILE A 13 -8.32 -6.15 -7.51
C ILE A 13 -9.60 -5.29 -7.65
N LEU A 14 -10.68 -5.89 -8.20
CA LEU A 14 -11.92 -5.20 -8.45
C LEU A 14 -12.70 -4.86 -7.17
N ASN A 15 -12.61 -5.70 -6.14
CA ASN A 15 -13.36 -5.57 -4.88
C ASN A 15 -12.59 -4.84 -3.77
N ARG A 16 -11.25 -4.78 -3.86
CA ARG A 16 -10.45 -4.03 -2.86
C ARG A 16 -10.91 -2.57 -2.78
N ARG A 17 -11.16 -2.11 -1.55
CA ARG A 17 -11.47 -0.69 -1.24
C ARG A 17 -10.47 -0.15 -0.22
N SER A 18 -10.31 1.18 -0.19
CA SER A 18 -9.58 1.86 0.88
C SER A 18 -10.42 1.87 2.15
N VAL A 19 -9.96 1.14 3.15
CA VAL A 19 -10.59 1.04 4.48
C VAL A 19 -9.95 2.08 5.41
N ARG A 20 -10.78 2.87 6.09
CA ARG A 20 -10.35 3.97 6.95
C ARG A 20 -10.91 3.89 8.38
N GLU A 21 -11.66 2.85 8.68
CA GLU A 21 -12.25 2.57 9.98
C GLU A 21 -11.99 1.09 10.30
N PHE A 22 -11.34 0.84 11.41
CA PHE A 22 -10.89 -0.48 11.81
C PHE A 22 -11.45 -0.85 13.19
N THR A 23 -11.57 -2.14 13.47
CA THR A 23 -11.80 -2.64 14.83
C THR A 23 -10.48 -2.59 15.63
N ASP A 24 -10.57 -2.72 16.96
CA ASP A 24 -9.38 -2.77 17.82
C ASP A 24 -8.65 -4.13 17.79
N LYS A 25 -9.14 -5.08 16.98
CA LYS A 25 -8.57 -6.43 16.89
C LYS A 25 -7.15 -6.37 16.33
N PRO A 26 -6.17 -6.91 17.06
CA PRO A 26 -4.80 -6.94 16.58
C PRO A 26 -4.68 -7.79 15.31
N VAL A 27 -3.84 -7.35 14.36
CA VAL A 27 -3.47 -8.16 13.19
C VAL A 27 -2.45 -9.22 13.66
N SER A 28 -2.68 -10.47 13.28
CA SER A 28 -1.81 -11.58 13.65
C SER A 28 -0.41 -11.42 13.05
N LYS A 29 0.60 -11.99 13.71
CA LYS A 29 1.96 -12.00 13.17
C LYS A 29 2.06 -12.78 11.86
N GLU A 30 1.24 -13.80 11.70
CA GLU A 30 1.16 -14.61 10.49
C GLU A 30 0.62 -13.80 9.31
N ASP A 31 -0.49 -13.07 9.52
CA ASP A 31 -1.04 -12.17 8.50
C ASP A 31 -0.05 -11.06 8.12
N ILE A 32 0.62 -10.46 9.11
CA ILE A 32 1.64 -9.44 8.87
C ILE A 32 2.77 -10.02 8.00
N ASN A 33 3.26 -11.22 8.30
CA ASN A 33 4.30 -11.85 7.49
C ASN A 33 3.83 -12.15 6.07
N THR A 34 2.58 -12.59 5.89
CA THR A 34 1.97 -12.82 4.58
C THR A 34 1.88 -11.53 3.77
N ILE A 35 1.44 -10.43 4.38
CA ILE A 35 1.36 -9.11 3.75
C ILE A 35 2.75 -8.61 3.34
N LEU A 36 3.74 -8.72 4.23
CA LEU A 36 5.12 -8.30 3.93
C LEU A 36 5.74 -9.16 2.82
N SER A 37 5.48 -10.46 2.84
CA SER A 37 5.92 -11.38 1.77
C SER A 37 5.33 -10.99 0.42
N ALA A 38 4.04 -10.67 0.35
CA ALA A 38 3.41 -10.22 -0.88
C ALA A 38 4.07 -8.93 -1.42
N GLY A 39 4.36 -7.97 -0.55
CA GLY A 39 5.11 -6.77 -0.91
C GLY A 39 6.52 -7.08 -1.39
N HIS A 40 7.22 -7.96 -0.72
CA HIS A 40 8.58 -8.38 -1.07
C HIS A 40 8.66 -9.05 -2.46
N TRP A 41 7.61 -9.75 -2.89
CA TRP A 41 7.54 -10.38 -4.21
C TRP A 41 7.18 -9.43 -5.36
N ALA A 42 7.13 -8.13 -5.12
CA ALA A 42 6.94 -7.16 -6.19
C ALA A 42 8.14 -7.17 -7.17
N PRO A 43 7.92 -6.89 -8.46
CA PRO A 43 9.01 -6.73 -9.41
C PRO A 43 9.79 -5.45 -9.13
N SER A 44 11.10 -5.48 -9.36
CA SER A 44 11.96 -4.30 -9.33
C SER A 44 13.01 -4.35 -10.44
N GLY A 45 13.46 -3.19 -10.88
CA GLY A 45 14.49 -3.10 -11.91
C GLY A 45 15.78 -3.76 -11.42
N LEU A 46 16.40 -4.60 -12.27
CA LEU A 46 17.59 -5.38 -11.93
C LEU A 46 17.43 -6.25 -10.67
N ASN A 47 16.19 -6.46 -10.22
CA ASN A 47 15.88 -7.15 -8.96
C ASN A 47 16.57 -6.50 -7.73
N ASN A 48 16.73 -5.18 -7.75
CA ASN A 48 17.47 -4.45 -6.70
C ASN A 48 16.70 -4.33 -5.38
N GLN A 49 15.38 -4.58 -5.37
CA GLN A 49 14.54 -4.63 -4.16
C GLN A 49 14.76 -3.43 -3.23
N PRO A 50 14.46 -2.20 -3.70
CA PRO A 50 14.88 -0.95 -3.07
C PRO A 50 14.04 -0.56 -1.85
N TRP A 51 13.10 -1.39 -1.45
CA TRP A 51 12.17 -1.13 -0.35
C TRP A 51 12.74 -1.53 1.00
N ARG A 52 12.38 -0.74 2.02
CA ARG A 52 12.50 -1.10 3.43
C ARG A 52 11.15 -0.86 4.08
N PHE A 53 10.76 -1.77 4.97
CA PHE A 53 9.48 -1.70 5.66
C PHE A 53 9.68 -1.66 7.17
N ILE A 54 8.98 -0.73 7.84
CA ILE A 54 8.92 -0.70 9.31
C ILE A 54 7.49 -1.06 9.70
N VAL A 55 7.37 -2.09 10.54
CA VAL A 55 6.09 -2.58 11.08
C VAL A 55 5.84 -1.92 12.43
N ILE A 56 4.75 -1.18 12.56
CA ILE A 56 4.42 -0.42 13.76
C ILE A 56 3.11 -0.97 14.36
N ARG A 57 3.18 -1.47 15.60
CA ARG A 57 2.04 -2.00 16.38
C ARG A 57 1.95 -1.37 17.76
N ASN A 58 3.00 -0.68 18.20
CA ASN A 58 3.00 0.00 19.48
C ASN A 58 2.04 1.19 19.43
N ARG A 59 1.08 1.22 20.36
CA ARG A 59 0.01 2.25 20.38
C ARG A 59 0.54 3.67 20.59
N GLU A 60 1.61 3.82 21.38
CA GLU A 60 2.23 5.12 21.60
C GLU A 60 2.88 5.64 20.31
N THR A 61 3.63 4.77 19.61
CA THR A 61 4.25 5.12 18.32
C THR A 61 3.18 5.45 17.27
N ILE A 62 2.09 4.65 17.18
CA ILE A 62 0.95 4.93 16.29
C ILE A 62 0.34 6.29 16.62
N HIS A 63 0.17 6.62 17.91
CA HIS A 63 -0.37 7.91 18.32
C HIS A 63 0.54 9.07 17.89
N LYS A 64 1.85 8.97 18.11
CA LYS A 64 2.80 9.98 17.63
C LYS A 64 2.75 10.16 16.11
N LEU A 65 2.66 9.07 15.34
CA LEU A 65 2.54 9.13 13.88
C LEU A 65 1.20 9.73 13.44
N SER A 66 0.12 9.57 14.21
CA SER A 66 -1.16 10.18 13.89
C SER A 66 -1.13 11.70 13.87
N GLU A 67 -0.21 12.31 14.62
CA GLU A 67 0.02 13.76 14.65
C GLU A 67 0.78 14.28 13.42
N CYS A 68 1.32 13.38 12.58
CA CYS A 68 2.06 13.72 11.36
C CYS A 68 1.17 13.81 10.12
N THR A 69 -0.15 13.76 10.25
CA THR A 69 -1.07 13.74 9.10
C THR A 69 -2.41 14.37 9.44
N HIS A 70 -3.06 14.96 8.44
CA HIS A 70 -4.47 15.40 8.54
C HIS A 70 -5.45 14.21 8.69
N TYR A 71 -5.01 13.01 8.38
CA TYR A 71 -5.79 11.77 8.55
C TYR A 71 -5.54 11.09 9.91
N SER A 72 -5.32 11.89 10.96
CA SER A 72 -4.96 11.44 12.31
C SER A 72 -5.87 10.33 12.84
N GLY A 73 -7.20 10.45 12.68
CA GLY A 73 -8.15 9.44 13.11
C GLY A 73 -7.98 8.07 12.44
N ILE A 74 -7.56 8.05 11.16
CA ILE A 74 -7.30 6.79 10.44
C ILE A 74 -6.06 6.11 11.01
N VAL A 75 -4.98 6.89 11.20
CA VAL A 75 -3.72 6.38 11.74
C VAL A 75 -3.90 5.91 13.19
N ALA A 76 -4.50 6.74 14.03
CA ALA A 76 -4.74 6.40 15.45
C ALA A 76 -5.68 5.19 15.62
N GLY A 77 -6.66 5.01 14.74
CA GLY A 77 -7.61 3.90 14.78
C GLY A 77 -7.08 2.58 14.21
N ALA A 78 -5.95 2.57 13.52
CA ALA A 78 -5.41 1.35 12.93
C ALA A 78 -4.62 0.52 13.96
N PRO A 79 -4.83 -0.81 14.03
CA PRO A 79 -4.06 -1.69 14.90
C PRO A 79 -2.65 -1.97 14.34
N LEU A 80 -2.42 -1.73 13.05
CA LEU A 80 -1.16 -1.97 12.35
C LEU A 80 -0.87 -0.82 11.39
N LEU A 81 0.36 -0.31 11.43
CA LEU A 81 0.91 0.52 10.38
C LEU A 81 2.12 -0.17 9.75
N ILE A 82 2.31 0.01 8.45
CA ILE A 82 3.53 -0.36 7.74
C ILE A 82 4.03 0.89 7.02
N ALA A 83 5.17 1.40 7.46
CA ALA A 83 5.85 2.49 6.76
C ALA A 83 6.77 1.89 5.69
N ALA A 84 6.61 2.37 4.46
CA ALA A 84 7.38 1.95 3.29
C ALA A 84 8.39 3.03 2.92
N PHE A 85 9.64 2.63 2.75
CA PHE A 85 10.75 3.52 2.44
C PHE A 85 11.48 3.07 1.18
N LEU A 86 12.06 4.03 0.48
CA LEU A 86 13.09 3.83 -0.52
C LEU A 86 14.46 3.85 0.17
N ASP A 87 15.23 2.80 -0.02
CA ASP A 87 16.65 2.77 0.37
C ASP A 87 17.47 3.51 -0.69
N THR A 88 17.91 4.74 -0.37
CA THR A 88 18.60 5.60 -1.31
C THR A 88 20.03 5.16 -1.63
N GLU A 89 20.63 4.31 -0.80
CA GLU A 89 21.96 3.76 -1.09
C GLU A 89 21.94 2.65 -2.14
N HIS A 90 20.81 1.94 -2.27
CA HIS A 90 20.64 0.83 -3.21
C HIS A 90 19.78 1.22 -4.43
N THR A 91 19.55 2.51 -4.62
CA THR A 91 18.81 3.05 -5.77
C THR A 91 19.70 3.07 -7.01
N TYR A 92 19.24 2.48 -8.12
CA TYR A 92 19.91 2.62 -9.42
C TYR A 92 19.21 3.64 -10.33
N ASN A 93 17.93 3.84 -10.16
CA ASN A 93 17.14 4.85 -10.85
C ASN A 93 15.89 5.18 -10.03
N ARG A 94 15.86 6.36 -9.42
CA ARG A 94 14.81 6.75 -8.49
C ARG A 94 13.39 6.60 -9.05
N THR A 95 13.15 6.97 -10.31
CA THR A 95 11.81 6.86 -10.92
C THR A 95 11.35 5.41 -10.97
N LYS A 96 12.20 4.50 -11.43
CA LYS A 96 11.88 3.07 -11.54
C LYS A 96 11.73 2.41 -10.17
N ASP A 97 12.56 2.83 -9.20
CA ASP A 97 12.53 2.29 -7.85
C ASP A 97 11.29 2.73 -7.08
N VAL A 98 10.85 3.98 -7.25
CA VAL A 98 9.56 4.47 -6.71
C VAL A 98 8.38 3.70 -7.32
N GLN A 99 8.40 3.40 -8.62
CA GLN A 99 7.38 2.56 -9.25
C GLN A 99 7.37 1.13 -8.66
N ALA A 100 8.53 0.55 -8.40
CA ALA A 100 8.65 -0.76 -7.76
C ALA A 100 8.09 -0.76 -6.34
N ILE A 101 8.34 0.29 -5.55
CA ILE A 101 7.73 0.44 -4.21
C ILE A 101 6.20 0.58 -4.32
N GLY A 102 5.70 1.30 -5.31
CA GLY A 102 4.26 1.36 -5.58
C GLY A 102 3.65 -0.02 -5.86
N ALA A 103 4.35 -0.87 -6.62
CA ALA A 103 3.94 -2.25 -6.85
C ALA A 103 3.96 -3.08 -5.56
N ALA A 104 5.00 -2.92 -4.72
CA ALA A 104 5.09 -3.61 -3.42
C ALA A 104 3.93 -3.21 -2.49
N ILE A 105 3.62 -1.93 -2.40
CA ILE A 105 2.49 -1.41 -1.62
C ILE A 105 1.17 -1.97 -2.13
N GLN A 106 0.96 -1.99 -3.45
CA GLN A 106 -0.27 -2.56 -4.03
C GLN A 106 -0.41 -4.05 -3.71
N ASN A 107 0.67 -4.84 -3.80
CA ASN A 107 0.66 -6.24 -3.41
C ASN A 107 0.26 -6.43 -1.94
N MET A 108 0.80 -5.61 -1.03
CA MET A 108 0.42 -5.64 0.39
C MET A 108 -1.06 -5.33 0.61
N LEU A 109 -1.62 -4.37 -0.12
CA LEU A 109 -3.04 -4.03 -0.02
C LEU A 109 -3.95 -5.12 -0.57
N LEU A 110 -3.55 -5.80 -1.65
CA LEU A 110 -4.28 -6.94 -2.19
C LEU A 110 -4.23 -8.14 -1.25
N SER A 111 -3.04 -8.46 -0.71
CA SER A 111 -2.87 -9.51 0.28
C SER A 111 -3.70 -9.25 1.55
N SER A 112 -3.72 -8.00 2.04
CA SER A 112 -4.59 -7.63 3.17
C SER A 112 -6.06 -7.90 2.87
N CYS A 113 -6.52 -7.56 1.66
CA CYS A 113 -7.90 -7.80 1.23
C CYS A 113 -8.23 -9.30 1.17
N GLU A 114 -7.34 -10.12 0.65
CA GLU A 114 -7.49 -11.59 0.55
C GLU A 114 -7.56 -12.24 1.94
N LEU A 115 -6.86 -11.68 2.93
CA LEU A 115 -6.90 -12.10 4.33
C LEU A 115 -8.15 -11.62 5.10
N GLY A 116 -9.09 -10.93 4.43
CA GLY A 116 -10.26 -10.33 5.09
C GLY A 116 -9.96 -9.07 5.87
N LEU A 117 -8.75 -8.54 5.76
CA LEU A 117 -8.34 -7.27 6.34
C LEU A 117 -8.65 -6.11 5.38
N GLY A 118 -8.72 -4.91 5.94
CA GLY A 118 -8.78 -3.68 5.17
C GLY A 118 -7.46 -2.93 5.24
N GLY A 119 -7.18 -2.15 4.20
CA GLY A 119 -6.02 -1.28 4.20
C GLY A 119 -6.24 0.03 3.45
N VAL A 120 -5.44 1.04 3.78
CA VAL A 120 -5.39 2.30 3.05
C VAL A 120 -3.95 2.79 2.91
N TRP A 121 -3.66 3.33 1.74
CA TRP A 121 -2.39 3.99 1.42
C TRP A 121 -2.48 5.46 1.83
N LEU A 122 -1.65 5.88 2.75
CA LEU A 122 -1.56 7.26 3.24
C LEU A 122 -0.30 7.91 2.65
N GLY A 123 -0.49 8.82 1.70
CA GLY A 123 0.58 9.61 1.08
C GLY A 123 0.71 11.01 1.69
N GLU A 124 -0.34 11.54 2.30
CA GLU A 124 -0.33 12.91 2.85
C GLU A 124 0.68 13.06 4.01
N ILE A 125 0.92 11.99 4.77
CA ILE A 125 1.91 11.96 5.86
C ILE A 125 3.34 12.31 5.39
N LEU A 126 3.63 12.20 4.10
CA LEU A 126 4.91 12.62 3.50
C LEU A 126 5.22 14.11 3.72
N ASN A 127 4.19 14.95 3.89
CA ASN A 127 4.36 16.36 4.20
C ASN A 127 5.02 16.62 5.57
N GLN A 128 5.08 15.60 6.42
CA GLN A 128 5.70 15.63 7.74
C GLN A 128 6.79 14.55 7.89
N SER A 129 7.44 14.16 6.80
CA SER A 129 8.43 13.07 6.74
C SER A 129 9.53 13.21 7.80
N GLU A 130 10.02 14.44 8.07
CA GLU A 130 11.06 14.69 9.08
C GLU A 130 10.61 14.28 10.49
N LYS A 131 9.33 14.52 10.85
CA LYS A 131 8.79 14.05 12.12
C LYS A 131 8.67 12.53 12.14
N VAL A 132 8.25 11.93 11.03
CA VAL A 132 8.17 10.47 10.91
C VAL A 132 9.55 9.84 11.08
N TYR A 133 10.60 10.40 10.47
CA TYR A 133 11.98 9.93 10.63
C TYR A 133 12.42 10.00 12.10
N SER A 134 12.14 11.10 12.77
CA SER A 134 12.46 11.26 14.21
C SER A 134 11.71 10.25 15.10
N ILE A 135 10.42 9.99 14.82
CA ILE A 135 9.61 9.06 15.61
C ILE A 135 10.07 7.61 15.43
N LEU A 136 10.48 7.24 14.21
CA LEU A 136 10.87 5.88 13.84
C LEU A 136 12.40 5.64 13.92
N ASP A 137 13.17 6.63 14.34
CA ASP A 137 14.64 6.59 14.39
C ASP A 137 15.24 6.15 13.04
N CYS A 138 14.74 6.76 11.96
CA CYS A 138 15.15 6.41 10.62
C CYS A 138 16.50 7.01 10.24
N SER A 139 17.31 6.22 9.54
CA SER A 139 18.50 6.72 8.86
C SER A 139 18.14 7.73 7.77
N SER A 140 19.00 8.73 7.57
CA SER A 140 18.92 9.70 6.44
C SER A 140 19.02 9.03 5.05
N LYS A 141 19.34 7.74 5.01
CA LYS A 141 19.42 6.91 3.80
C LYS A 141 18.07 6.33 3.38
N LEU A 142 17.03 6.53 4.18
CA LEU A 142 15.68 6.06 3.93
C LEU A 142 14.79 7.25 3.56
N GLU A 143 14.17 7.20 2.39
CA GLU A 143 13.16 8.16 1.94
C GLU A 143 11.77 7.56 2.15
N LEU A 144 10.92 8.22 2.96
CA LEU A 144 9.56 7.77 3.22
C LEU A 144 8.72 7.85 1.94
N MET A 145 8.08 6.74 1.54
CA MET A 145 7.24 6.66 0.35
C MET A 145 5.75 6.59 0.67
N ALA A 146 5.38 5.98 1.78
CA ALA A 146 4.00 5.89 2.25
C ALA A 146 3.93 5.30 3.66
N VAL A 147 2.76 5.46 4.29
CA VAL A 147 2.35 4.64 5.44
C VAL A 147 1.06 3.93 5.07
N LEU A 148 1.01 2.62 5.30
CA LEU A 148 -0.19 1.81 5.18
C LEU A 148 -0.84 1.68 6.55
N ALA A 149 -2.13 1.97 6.66
CA ALA A 149 -2.94 1.63 7.83
C ALA A 149 -3.73 0.37 7.52
N ILE A 150 -3.61 -0.66 8.35
CA ILE A 150 -4.17 -2.00 8.09
C ILE A 150 -4.85 -2.52 9.37
N GLY A 151 -5.98 -3.19 9.21
CA GLY A 151 -6.73 -3.80 10.30
C GLY A 151 -7.99 -4.49 9.83
N GLU A 152 -8.70 -5.14 10.75
CA GLU A 152 -10.02 -5.70 10.46
C GLU A 152 -11.01 -4.54 10.20
N PRO A 153 -11.70 -4.53 9.05
CA PRO A 153 -12.57 -3.41 8.68
C PRO A 153 -13.83 -3.38 9.54
N VAL A 154 -14.23 -2.21 10.02
CA VAL A 154 -15.60 -2.02 10.52
C VAL A 154 -16.57 -2.28 9.38
N PRO A 155 -17.62 -3.12 9.58
CA PRO A 155 -18.61 -3.41 8.56
C PRO A 155 -19.26 -2.13 8.03
N LYS A 156 -19.09 -1.85 6.74
CA LYS A 156 -19.60 -0.67 6.07
C LYS A 156 -19.61 -0.91 4.56
N GLU A 157 -20.67 -0.53 3.89
CA GLU A 157 -20.69 -0.50 2.44
C GLU A 157 -19.68 0.53 1.92
N ARG A 158 -18.86 0.13 0.95
CA ARG A 158 -17.83 0.99 0.34
C ARG A 158 -17.94 0.92 -1.17
N THR A 159 -18.31 2.01 -1.78
CA THR A 159 -18.40 2.14 -3.23
C THR A 159 -17.16 2.84 -3.79
N SER A 160 -16.88 2.64 -5.06
CA SER A 160 -15.80 3.30 -5.77
C SER A 160 -16.16 3.42 -7.25
N THR A 161 -15.81 4.53 -7.86
CA THR A 161 -15.98 4.76 -9.30
C THR A 161 -14.64 4.76 -10.01
N ARG A 162 -14.66 4.50 -11.30
CA ARG A 162 -13.52 4.63 -12.20
C ARG A 162 -13.97 5.40 -13.42
N LYS A 163 -13.03 6.08 -14.06
CA LYS A 163 -13.26 6.61 -15.39
C LYS A 163 -13.50 5.47 -16.38
N PRO A 164 -14.32 5.66 -17.40
CA PRO A 164 -14.43 4.70 -18.49
C PRO A 164 -13.05 4.42 -19.12
N LEU A 165 -12.82 3.20 -19.57
CA LEU A 165 -11.56 2.85 -20.23
C LEU A 165 -11.31 3.71 -21.47
N SER A 166 -12.36 4.10 -22.20
CA SER A 166 -12.30 4.98 -23.37
C SER A 166 -11.69 6.37 -23.10
N GLU A 167 -11.62 6.81 -21.83
CA GLU A 167 -10.95 8.08 -21.48
C GLU A 167 -9.45 7.93 -21.22
N ILE A 168 -8.97 6.72 -20.94
CA ILE A 168 -7.61 6.47 -20.46
C ILE A 168 -6.84 5.45 -21.28
N VAL A 169 -7.51 4.77 -22.22
CA VAL A 169 -6.88 3.77 -23.09
C VAL A 169 -6.94 4.26 -24.53
N PHE A 170 -5.84 4.13 -25.23
CA PHE A 170 -5.69 4.51 -26.63
C PHE A 170 -5.13 3.34 -27.43
N ASP A 171 -5.53 3.21 -28.69
CA ASP A 171 -5.05 2.19 -29.59
C ASP A 171 -3.82 2.70 -30.35
N GLU A 172 -2.71 1.97 -30.22
CA GLU A 172 -1.43 2.25 -30.90
C GLU A 172 -0.83 3.64 -30.59
N LYS A 173 -1.61 4.72 -30.72
CA LYS A 173 -1.17 6.12 -30.58
C LYS A 173 -2.08 6.91 -29.67
N TYR A 174 -1.48 7.85 -28.92
CA TYR A 174 -2.24 8.77 -28.08
C TYR A 174 -3.30 9.53 -28.92
N GLY A 175 -4.55 9.50 -28.44
CA GLY A 175 -5.69 10.12 -29.08
C GLY A 175 -6.47 9.19 -30.03
N GLN A 176 -5.95 8.04 -30.44
CA GLN A 176 -6.72 7.00 -31.14
C GLN A 176 -7.56 6.24 -30.11
N LYS A 177 -8.87 6.16 -30.35
CA LYS A 177 -9.81 5.53 -29.41
C LYS A 177 -9.62 4.01 -29.40
N TRP A 178 -9.52 3.46 -28.20
CA TRP A 178 -9.66 2.03 -27.98
C TRP A 178 -11.13 1.61 -28.18
N GLU A 179 -11.39 0.66 -29.04
CA GLU A 179 -12.72 0.06 -29.21
C GLU A 179 -12.83 -1.16 -28.28
N GLU A 180 -13.71 -1.07 -27.29
CA GLU A 180 -14.05 -2.22 -26.46
C GLU A 180 -14.82 -3.22 -27.32
N SER A 181 -14.34 -4.46 -27.44
CA SER A 181 -15.09 -5.54 -28.10
C SER A 181 -16.39 -5.76 -27.32
N THR A 182 -17.50 -5.58 -28.01
CA THR A 182 -18.86 -5.87 -27.52
C THR A 182 -19.05 -7.34 -27.17
#